data_fdc4924f1b7d26d97967240e865e12f2
#
_entry.id   fdc4924f1b7d26d97967240e865e12f2
#
_cell.length_a   1.000
_cell.length_b   1.000
_cell.length_c   1.000
_cell.angle_alpha   90.00
_cell.angle_beta   90.00
_cell.angle_gamma   90.00
#
_symmetry.space_group_name_H-M   'P 1'
#
loop_
_entity.id
_entity.type
_entity.pdbx_description
1 polymer ?
#
loop_
_entity_poly.entity_id
_entity_poly.type
_entity_poly.pdbx_seq_one_letter_code
_entity_poly.pdbx_strand_id
1 'polypeptide(L)'
;NEELFQVSWGQHITDFKGKNWDGIWLRVPNLPIVKPYRFPETWGELKQVLSEQGISLKNILRLATRHLHDGKTHFILIGFPIPSSYGGPPKVMHWLAIVLPILSHGNEYLDGFRANDQGYFENDLRTRFCSNKRLIYMPTENWHSEQIHNRGRFQEGLRSARVAVIGCGALGAPIAEMLVRGGVNH
;
A
#
# COMPACT_ATOMS: atom_id res chain seq x y z
N ASN A 1 -4.68 17.56 -9.38
CA ASN A 1 -3.71 17.50 -8.25
C ASN A 1 -3.80 16.09 -7.69
N GLU A 2 -2.86 15.24 -8.04
CA GLU A 2 -2.68 13.93 -7.40
C GLU A 2 -2.06 14.20 -6.03
N GLU A 3 -2.76 13.83 -4.96
CA GLU A 3 -2.18 13.84 -3.62
C GLU A 3 -1.18 12.69 -3.54
N LEU A 4 0.09 13.00 -3.39
CA LEU A 4 1.15 12.01 -3.21
C LEU A 4 1.21 11.61 -1.73
N PHE A 5 0.99 10.33 -1.45
CA PHE A 5 1.17 9.77 -0.11
C PHE A 5 2.57 9.17 0.01
N GLN A 6 3.34 9.64 0.97
CA GLN A 6 4.65 9.09 1.27
C GLN A 6 4.58 8.30 2.59
N VAL A 7 5.06 7.06 2.56
CA VAL A 7 5.20 6.22 3.75
C VAL A 7 6.66 5.81 3.85
N SER A 8 7.28 6.06 5.01
CA SER A 8 8.63 5.64 5.33
C SER A 8 8.62 4.57 6.42
N TRP A 9 9.38 3.50 6.23
CA TRP A 9 9.47 2.38 7.16
C TRP A 9 10.83 2.36 7.85
N GLY A 10 10.83 2.26 9.18
CA GLY A 10 12.06 2.10 9.97
C GLY A 10 12.73 3.37 10.43
N GLN A 11 12.26 4.55 10.05
CA GLN A 11 12.66 5.83 10.63
C GLN A 11 11.43 6.59 11.10
N HIS A 12 11.51 7.23 12.26
CA HIS A 12 10.48 8.17 12.67
C HIS A 12 10.47 9.34 11.69
N ILE A 13 9.31 9.58 11.06
CA ILE A 13 9.09 10.77 10.25
C ILE A 13 8.86 11.92 11.25
N THR A 14 9.92 12.54 11.72
CA THR A 14 9.85 13.63 12.73
C THR A 14 9.36 14.94 12.16
N ASP A 15 9.45 15.14 10.85
CA ASP A 15 9.21 16.42 10.19
C ASP A 15 8.11 16.38 9.11
N PHE A 16 7.22 15.41 9.16
CA PHE A 16 6.11 15.35 8.20
C PHE A 16 5.10 16.48 8.47
N LYS A 17 5.11 17.50 7.63
CA LYS A 17 4.18 18.66 7.68
C LYS A 17 2.85 18.42 6.94
N GLY A 18 2.61 17.23 6.43
CA GLY A 18 1.39 16.85 5.71
C GLY A 18 0.24 16.40 6.63
N LYS A 19 -0.91 16.13 6.03
CA LYS A 19 -2.03 15.51 6.73
C LYS A 19 -1.68 14.05 7.05
N ASN A 20 -1.83 13.66 8.30
CA ASN A 20 -1.74 12.25 8.70
C ASN A 20 -3.04 11.55 8.31
N TRP A 21 -2.91 10.36 7.75
CA TRP A 21 -4.03 9.48 7.42
C TRP A 21 -3.88 8.19 8.21
N ASP A 22 -4.90 7.83 8.93
CA ASP A 22 -4.96 6.53 9.58
C ASP A 22 -5.27 5.45 8.55
N GLY A 23 -4.61 4.31 8.69
CA GLY A 23 -4.79 3.19 7.78
C GLY A 23 -4.38 1.87 8.41
N ILE A 24 -4.56 0.81 7.65
CA ILE A 24 -4.17 -0.54 8.05
C ILE A 24 -2.94 -0.94 7.23
N TRP A 25 -1.95 -1.50 7.89
CA TRP A 25 -0.87 -2.17 7.18
C TRP A 25 -0.76 -3.62 7.61
N LEU A 26 -0.48 -4.50 6.64
CA LEU A 26 -0.39 -5.93 6.83
C LEU A 26 0.80 -6.46 6.06
N ARG A 27 1.65 -7.21 6.72
CA ARG A 27 2.73 -7.95 6.07
C ARG A 27 2.36 -9.42 5.96
N VAL A 28 2.41 -9.96 4.74
CA VAL A 28 2.11 -11.36 4.46
C VAL A 28 3.35 -12.11 4.00
N PRO A 29 3.49 -13.41 4.30
CA PRO A 29 4.71 -14.17 3.98
C PRO A 29 4.88 -14.42 2.49
N ASN A 30 3.79 -14.54 1.74
CA ASN A 30 3.82 -14.89 0.33
C ASN A 30 2.98 -13.92 -0.50
N LEU A 31 3.25 -13.91 -1.80
CA LEU A 31 2.50 -13.15 -2.80
C LEU A 31 1.00 -13.52 -2.74
N PRO A 32 0.11 -12.55 -2.51
CA PRO A 32 -1.34 -12.79 -2.43
C PRO A 32 -1.95 -12.88 -3.83
N ILE A 33 -1.90 -14.06 -4.45
CA ILE A 33 -2.40 -14.30 -5.81
C ILE A 33 -3.54 -15.31 -5.83
N VAL A 34 -4.48 -15.09 -6.72
CA VAL A 34 -5.52 -16.02 -7.11
C VAL A 34 -5.07 -16.72 -8.40
N LYS A 35 -5.29 -18.02 -8.49
CA LYS A 35 -5.00 -18.78 -9.72
C LYS A 35 -5.87 -18.27 -10.89
N PRO A 36 -5.33 -18.13 -12.16
CA PRO A 36 -4.00 -18.59 -12.57
C PRO A 36 -2.82 -17.63 -12.33
N TYR A 37 -2.87 -16.47 -11.80
CA TYR A 37 -1.82 -15.51 -11.46
C TYR A 37 -2.29 -14.06 -11.57
N ARG A 38 -3.34 -13.72 -10.81
CA ARG A 38 -3.79 -12.35 -10.67
C ARG A 38 -3.92 -11.96 -9.20
N PHE A 39 -3.93 -10.69 -8.90
CA PHE A 39 -4.30 -10.21 -7.58
C PHE A 39 -5.81 -10.42 -7.33
N PRO A 40 -6.21 -10.57 -6.05
CA PRO A 40 -7.62 -10.61 -5.68
C PRO A 40 -8.38 -9.40 -6.21
N GLU A 41 -9.55 -9.59 -6.79
CA GLU A 41 -10.41 -8.50 -7.27
C GLU A 41 -11.56 -8.19 -6.31
N THR A 42 -11.84 -9.11 -5.40
CA THR A 42 -12.94 -8.99 -4.44
C THR A 42 -12.47 -9.23 -3.01
N TRP A 43 -13.24 -8.74 -2.03
CA TRP A 43 -12.99 -9.01 -0.62
C TRP A 43 -13.03 -10.51 -0.29
N GLY A 44 -13.87 -11.28 -1.00
CA GLY A 44 -13.94 -12.73 -0.84
C GLY A 44 -12.65 -13.43 -1.27
N GLU A 45 -12.12 -13.07 -2.43
CA GLU A 45 -10.85 -13.61 -2.92
C GLU A 45 -9.69 -13.20 -2.03
N LEU A 46 -9.64 -11.95 -1.59
CA LEU A 46 -8.60 -11.49 -0.66
C LEU A 46 -8.65 -12.27 0.66
N LYS A 47 -9.86 -12.48 1.20
CA LYS A 47 -10.06 -13.29 2.41
C LYS A 47 -9.57 -14.72 2.21
N GLN A 48 -9.88 -15.34 1.07
CA GLN A 48 -9.44 -16.70 0.75
C GLN A 48 -7.92 -16.80 0.69
N VAL A 49 -7.28 -15.95 -0.12
CA VAL A 49 -5.82 -15.95 -0.32
C VAL A 49 -5.07 -15.71 1.00
N LEU A 50 -5.56 -14.82 1.84
CA LEU A 50 -4.97 -14.59 3.16
C LEU A 50 -5.20 -15.77 4.11
N SER A 51 -6.36 -16.40 4.06
CA SER A 51 -6.68 -17.59 4.85
C SER A 51 -5.77 -18.77 4.49
N GLU A 52 -5.44 -18.95 3.21
CA GLU A 52 -4.48 -19.96 2.73
C GLU A 52 -3.06 -19.73 3.29
N GLN A 53 -2.75 -18.50 3.69
CA GLN A 53 -1.51 -18.13 4.38
C GLN A 53 -1.63 -18.11 5.91
N GLY A 54 -2.74 -18.63 6.46
CA GLY A 54 -3.00 -18.65 7.90
C GLY A 54 -3.42 -17.31 8.49
N ILE A 55 -3.79 -16.33 7.66
CA ILE A 55 -4.11 -14.97 8.09
C ILE A 55 -5.62 -14.74 8.03
N SER A 56 -6.22 -14.38 9.16
CA SER A 56 -7.64 -14.06 9.25
C SER A 56 -7.90 -12.58 8.96
N LEU A 57 -8.29 -12.26 7.73
CA LEU A 57 -8.65 -10.89 7.35
C LEU A 57 -9.76 -10.33 8.25
N LYS A 58 -10.76 -11.15 8.62
CA LYS A 58 -11.84 -10.74 9.52
C LYS A 58 -11.33 -10.24 10.87
N ASN A 59 -10.35 -10.95 11.47
CA ASN A 59 -9.79 -10.56 12.75
C ASN A 59 -8.97 -9.27 12.64
N ILE A 60 -8.20 -9.13 11.55
CA ILE A 60 -7.43 -7.92 11.27
C ILE A 60 -8.35 -6.72 11.12
N LEU A 61 -9.37 -6.83 10.27
CA LEU A 61 -10.34 -5.75 10.08
C LEU A 61 -11.02 -5.39 11.40
N ARG A 62 -11.45 -6.38 12.21
CA ARG A 62 -12.09 -6.13 13.50
C ARG A 62 -11.24 -5.30 14.47
N LEU A 63 -9.94 -5.54 14.48
CA LEU A 63 -9.03 -4.82 15.37
C LEU A 63 -8.64 -3.45 14.80
N ALA A 64 -8.33 -3.41 13.52
CA ALA A 64 -7.75 -2.24 12.87
C ALA A 64 -8.79 -1.16 12.55
N THR A 65 -10.05 -1.53 12.28
CA THR A 65 -11.08 -0.55 11.91
C THR A 65 -11.67 0.22 13.09
N ARG A 66 -11.39 -0.16 14.34
CA ARG A 66 -11.95 0.49 15.53
C ARG A 66 -11.82 2.01 15.55
N HIS A 67 -10.72 2.52 15.03
CA HIS A 67 -10.42 3.96 15.01
C HIS A 67 -10.68 4.63 13.66
N LEU A 68 -11.26 3.89 12.69
CA LEU A 68 -11.48 4.36 11.32
C LEU A 68 -12.95 4.67 11.00
N HIS A 69 -13.80 4.77 12.02
CA HIS A 69 -15.23 5.09 11.89
C HIS A 69 -15.50 6.61 11.94
N ASP A 70 -14.70 7.36 11.19
CA ASP A 70 -14.70 8.82 11.16
C ASP A 70 -15.37 9.42 9.90
N GLY A 71 -15.93 8.57 9.04
CA GLY A 71 -16.54 8.96 7.77
C GLY A 71 -15.56 9.31 6.66
N LYS A 72 -14.27 9.07 6.86
CA LYS A 72 -13.24 9.33 5.85
C LYS A 72 -12.86 8.08 5.08
N THR A 73 -12.14 8.30 3.99
CA THR A 73 -11.51 7.22 3.22
C THR A 73 -10.18 6.86 3.86
N HIS A 74 -9.97 5.57 4.06
CA HIS A 74 -8.74 5.00 4.60
C HIS A 74 -8.16 3.96 3.64
N PHE A 75 -6.96 3.47 3.94
CA PHE A 75 -6.25 2.51 3.09
C PHE A 75 -5.80 1.29 3.89
N ILE A 76 -5.72 0.16 3.20
CA ILE A 76 -4.99 -1.01 3.65
C ILE A 76 -3.78 -1.23 2.75
N LEU A 77 -2.59 -1.29 3.34
CA LEU A 77 -1.34 -1.61 2.68
C LEU A 77 -0.99 -3.07 2.94
N ILE A 78 -0.86 -3.86 1.89
CA ILE A 78 -0.47 -5.27 2.00
C ILE A 78 0.94 -5.42 1.42
N GLY A 79 1.90 -5.70 2.30
CA GLY A 79 3.30 -5.92 1.94
C GLY A 79 3.63 -7.41 1.86
N PHE A 80 4.33 -7.81 0.82
CA PHE A 80 4.80 -9.19 0.62
C PHE A 80 6.17 -9.21 -0.03
N PRO A 81 6.98 -10.24 0.24
CA PRO A 81 8.31 -10.35 -0.35
C PRO A 81 8.24 -10.85 -1.79
N ILE A 82 9.01 -10.22 -2.67
CA ILE A 82 9.22 -10.64 -4.05
C ILE A 82 10.72 -10.87 -4.32
N PRO A 83 11.09 -11.72 -5.29
CA PRO A 83 12.47 -11.88 -5.68
C PRO A 83 12.98 -10.62 -6.40
N SER A 84 14.22 -10.25 -6.13
CA SER A 84 14.90 -9.14 -6.83
C SER A 84 15.37 -9.51 -8.24
N SER A 85 15.45 -10.81 -8.55
CA SER A 85 15.82 -11.36 -9.86
C SER A 85 15.05 -12.63 -10.14
N TYR A 86 14.88 -12.96 -11.41
CA TYR A 86 14.19 -14.20 -11.82
C TYR A 86 14.83 -15.43 -11.19
N GLY A 87 14.00 -16.28 -10.55
CA GLY A 87 14.46 -17.47 -9.84
C GLY A 87 15.22 -17.23 -8.54
N GLY A 88 15.39 -15.98 -8.13
CA GLY A 88 16.03 -15.62 -6.87
C GLY A 88 15.13 -15.78 -5.64
N PRO A 89 15.71 -15.79 -4.43
CA PRO A 89 14.92 -15.77 -3.21
C PRO A 89 14.18 -14.42 -3.04
N PRO A 90 12.97 -14.43 -2.44
CA PRO A 90 12.24 -13.20 -2.17
C PRO A 90 12.98 -12.36 -1.12
N LYS A 91 13.44 -11.18 -1.50
CA LYS A 91 14.21 -10.26 -0.64
C LYS A 91 13.61 -8.87 -0.55
N VAL A 92 12.85 -8.50 -1.56
CA VAL A 92 12.35 -7.14 -1.73
C VAL A 92 10.89 -7.10 -1.32
N MET A 93 10.50 -6.13 -0.50
CA MET A 93 9.10 -5.93 -0.13
C MET A 93 8.38 -5.15 -1.23
N HIS A 94 7.32 -5.72 -1.73
CA HIS A 94 6.36 -5.03 -2.59
C HIS A 94 5.09 -4.73 -1.80
N TRP A 95 4.42 -3.63 -2.12
CA TRP A 95 3.24 -3.17 -1.41
C TRP A 95 2.08 -2.97 -2.37
N LEU A 96 0.92 -3.45 -1.99
CA LEU A 96 -0.36 -3.14 -2.62
C LEU A 96 -1.11 -2.18 -1.72
N ALA A 97 -1.65 -1.12 -2.27
CA ALA A 97 -2.57 -0.22 -1.58
C ALA A 97 -4.00 -0.49 -2.05
N ILE A 98 -4.90 -0.74 -1.11
CA ILE A 98 -6.32 -0.95 -1.34
C ILE A 98 -7.07 0.14 -0.62
N VAL A 99 -7.97 0.81 -1.32
CA VAL A 99 -8.88 1.79 -0.73
C VAL A 99 -9.92 1.05 0.10
N LEU A 100 -10.01 1.40 1.39
CA LEU A 100 -11.12 0.92 2.22
C LEU A 100 -12.41 1.65 1.84
N PRO A 101 -13.55 0.97 1.81
CA PRO A 101 -14.82 1.66 1.72
C PRO A 101 -14.98 2.58 2.93
N ILE A 102 -15.71 3.68 2.78
CA ILE A 102 -16.07 4.52 3.93
C ILE A 102 -16.81 3.65 4.94
N LEU A 103 -16.24 3.52 6.14
CA LEU A 103 -16.76 2.66 7.18
C LEU A 103 -18.01 3.27 7.82
N SER A 104 -18.76 2.44 8.50
CA SER A 104 -19.93 2.87 9.27
C SER A 104 -19.55 3.95 10.29
N HIS A 105 -20.30 5.01 10.33
CA HIS A 105 -20.09 6.15 11.26
C HIS A 105 -21.43 6.80 11.60
N GLY A 106 -21.50 7.52 12.72
CA GLY A 106 -22.75 8.13 13.17
C GLY A 106 -23.79 7.13 13.68
N ASN A 107 -25.03 7.57 13.84
CA ASN A 107 -26.11 6.79 14.47
C ASN A 107 -27.26 6.42 13.53
N GLU A 108 -27.18 6.75 12.24
CA GLU A 108 -28.28 6.58 11.27
C GLU A 108 -28.23 5.20 10.61
N TYR A 109 -28.62 4.18 11.36
CA TYR A 109 -28.70 2.80 10.86
C TYR A 109 -30.04 2.16 11.23
N LEU A 110 -30.24 0.92 10.77
CA LEU A 110 -31.44 0.13 10.98
C LEU A 110 -31.83 0.01 12.46
N ASP A 111 -33.12 -0.17 12.73
CA ASP A 111 -33.66 -0.41 14.08
C ASP A 111 -32.88 -1.54 14.79
N GLY A 112 -32.53 -1.28 16.05
CA GLY A 112 -31.71 -2.19 16.87
C GLY A 112 -30.20 -2.07 16.65
N PHE A 113 -29.74 -1.17 15.76
CA PHE A 113 -28.31 -0.89 15.61
C PHE A 113 -27.76 -0.21 16.87
N ARG A 114 -26.63 -0.69 17.33
CA ARG A 114 -25.88 -0.06 18.42
C ARG A 114 -24.64 0.60 17.84
N ALA A 115 -24.53 1.90 18.01
CA ALA A 115 -23.37 2.71 17.59
C ALA A 115 -22.17 2.44 18.51
N ASN A 116 -21.57 1.26 18.38
CA ASN A 116 -20.35 0.86 19.06
C ASN A 116 -19.47 0.07 18.08
N ASP A 117 -18.22 -0.20 18.48
CA ASP A 117 -17.22 -0.89 17.65
C ASP A 117 -17.75 -2.20 17.04
N GLN A 118 -18.47 -2.98 17.82
CA GLN A 118 -19.00 -4.26 17.36
C GLN A 118 -20.15 -4.05 16.35
N GLY A 119 -21.06 -3.14 16.62
CA GLY A 119 -22.18 -2.83 15.72
C GLY A 119 -21.69 -2.28 14.37
N TYR A 120 -20.75 -1.34 14.39
CA TYR A 120 -20.11 -0.82 13.18
C TYR A 120 -19.43 -1.93 12.39
N PHE A 121 -18.62 -2.75 13.05
CA PHE A 121 -17.90 -3.84 12.40
C PHE A 121 -18.85 -4.88 11.78
N GLU A 122 -19.89 -5.29 12.47
CA GLU A 122 -20.88 -6.25 11.95
C GLU A 122 -21.66 -5.69 10.76
N ASN A 123 -21.98 -4.39 10.80
CA ASN A 123 -22.61 -3.72 9.67
C ASN A 123 -21.66 -3.65 8.46
N ASP A 124 -20.40 -3.29 8.69
CA ASP A 124 -19.40 -3.21 7.63
C ASP A 124 -19.10 -4.57 7.01
N LEU A 125 -19.05 -5.64 7.80
CA LEU A 125 -18.90 -7.00 7.27
C LEU A 125 -20.03 -7.38 6.32
N ARG A 126 -21.26 -6.98 6.64
CA ARG A 126 -22.44 -7.32 5.82
C ARG A 126 -22.59 -6.44 4.59
N THR A 127 -22.18 -5.18 4.67
CA THR A 127 -22.50 -4.19 3.64
C THR A 127 -21.30 -3.77 2.81
N ARG A 128 -20.11 -3.69 3.41
CA ARG A 128 -18.90 -3.13 2.80
C ARG A 128 -17.85 -4.19 2.45
N PHE A 129 -17.64 -5.16 3.34
CA PHE A 129 -16.67 -6.24 3.16
C PHE A 129 -17.31 -7.55 2.64
N CYS A 130 -18.45 -7.44 1.95
CA CYS A 130 -19.09 -8.59 1.32
C CYS A 130 -18.15 -9.26 0.31
N SER A 131 -18.22 -10.58 0.23
CA SER A 131 -17.31 -11.37 -0.61
C SER A 131 -17.33 -10.98 -2.09
N ASN A 132 -18.46 -10.49 -2.61
CA ASN A 132 -18.64 -10.07 -4.01
C ASN A 132 -18.28 -8.60 -4.28
N LYS A 133 -17.99 -7.81 -3.25
CA LYS A 133 -17.58 -6.41 -3.43
C LYS A 133 -16.16 -6.33 -3.98
N ARG A 134 -15.99 -5.48 -4.98
CA ARG A 134 -14.69 -5.27 -5.63
C ARG A 134 -13.72 -4.51 -4.73
N LEU A 135 -12.46 -4.86 -4.85
CA LEU A 135 -11.34 -4.10 -4.30
C LEU A 135 -10.98 -2.96 -5.24
N ILE A 136 -10.64 -1.82 -4.67
CA ILE A 136 -10.15 -0.66 -5.41
C ILE A 136 -8.67 -0.53 -5.08
N TYR A 137 -7.83 -0.78 -6.06
CA TYR A 137 -6.38 -0.65 -5.91
C TYR A 137 -5.94 0.77 -6.24
N MET A 138 -4.98 1.27 -5.45
CA MET A 138 -4.23 2.48 -5.76
C MET A 138 -2.87 2.08 -6.36
N PRO A 139 -2.38 2.81 -7.37
CA PRO A 139 -1.03 2.61 -7.85
C PRO A 139 -0.03 2.87 -6.72
N THR A 140 0.95 1.98 -6.60
CA THR A 140 2.03 2.10 -5.63
C THR A 140 3.36 2.09 -6.35
N GLU A 141 4.24 3.01 -5.98
CA GLU A 141 5.61 3.07 -6.45
C GLU A 141 6.56 2.88 -5.26
N ASN A 142 7.57 2.06 -5.45
CA ASN A 142 8.58 1.85 -4.44
C ASN A 142 9.83 2.68 -4.78
N TRP A 143 10.08 3.69 -3.96
CA TRP A 143 11.21 4.60 -4.09
C TRP A 143 12.44 4.17 -3.28
N HIS A 144 12.48 2.91 -2.81
CA HIS A 144 13.66 2.39 -2.14
C HIS A 144 14.85 2.32 -3.13
N SER A 145 16.02 2.78 -2.70
CA SER A 145 17.21 2.87 -3.55
C SER A 145 17.56 1.57 -4.30
N GLU A 146 17.29 0.40 -3.69
CA GLU A 146 17.49 -0.89 -4.33
C GLU A 146 16.43 -1.26 -5.38
N GLN A 147 15.28 -0.58 -5.39
CA GLN A 147 14.16 -0.89 -6.28
C GLN A 147 14.00 0.09 -7.45
N ILE A 148 14.45 1.32 -7.29
CA ILE A 148 14.47 2.32 -8.38
C ILE A 148 15.27 1.79 -9.58
N HIS A 149 16.20 0.88 -9.35
CA HIS A 149 17.13 0.33 -10.35
C HIS A 149 16.66 -0.95 -11.06
N ASN A 150 15.41 -1.39 -10.87
CA ASN A 150 14.94 -2.66 -11.42
C ASN A 150 14.90 -2.75 -12.97
N ARG A 151 15.10 -1.66 -13.69
CA ARG A 151 15.15 -1.64 -15.16
C ARG A 151 16.55 -1.61 -15.78
N GLY A 152 17.59 -1.64 -14.97
CA GLY A 152 18.97 -1.67 -15.45
C GLY A 152 19.93 -1.93 -14.29
N ARG A 153 20.88 -2.86 -14.48
CA ARG A 153 21.99 -3.03 -13.55
C ARG A 153 22.95 -1.86 -13.73
N PHE A 154 22.69 -0.76 -13.06
CA PHE A 154 23.72 0.28 -12.94
C PHE A 154 24.88 -0.29 -12.12
N GLN A 155 26.10 -0.10 -12.62
CA GLN A 155 27.30 -0.41 -11.87
C GLN A 155 27.28 0.44 -10.58
N GLU A 156 27.73 -0.12 -9.47
CA GLU A 156 27.69 0.53 -8.17
C GLU A 156 28.42 1.88 -8.18
N GLY A 157 29.46 2.03 -9.02
CA GLY A 157 30.14 3.29 -9.25
C GLY A 157 29.24 4.40 -9.86
N LEU A 158 28.19 4.06 -10.60
CA LEU A 158 27.23 5.04 -11.12
C LEU A 158 26.21 5.45 -10.06
N ARG A 159 25.87 4.55 -9.13
CA ARG A 159 24.97 4.87 -8.01
C ARG A 159 25.57 5.86 -7.02
N SER A 160 26.88 5.75 -6.80
CA SER A 160 27.65 6.63 -5.92
C SER A 160 28.24 7.85 -6.64
N ALA A 161 27.99 7.97 -7.94
CA ALA A 161 28.50 9.11 -8.72
C ALA A 161 27.84 10.41 -8.24
N ARG A 162 28.66 11.42 -8.01
CA ARG A 162 28.17 12.79 -7.81
C ARG A 162 28.04 13.46 -9.16
N VAL A 163 26.84 13.84 -9.54
CA VAL A 163 26.55 14.46 -10.83
C VAL A 163 26.11 15.90 -10.58
N ALA A 164 26.80 16.84 -11.19
CA ALA A 164 26.38 18.25 -11.23
C ALA A 164 25.67 18.54 -12.57
N VAL A 165 24.44 19.00 -12.51
CA VAL A 165 23.69 19.46 -13.69
C VAL A 165 23.80 20.97 -13.75
N ILE A 166 24.46 21.49 -14.78
CA ILE A 166 24.61 22.92 -15.00
C ILE A 166 23.56 23.39 -15.99
N GLY A 167 22.59 24.14 -15.47
CA GLY A 167 21.43 24.62 -16.22
C GLY A 167 20.22 23.69 -16.18
N CYS A 168 19.10 24.20 -15.68
CA CYS A 168 17.82 23.49 -15.58
C CYS A 168 16.80 23.91 -16.65
N GLY A 169 17.29 24.16 -17.87
CA GLY A 169 16.45 24.44 -19.04
C GLY A 169 15.83 23.18 -19.65
N ALA A 170 15.43 23.29 -20.91
CA ALA A 170 14.74 22.24 -21.65
C ALA A 170 15.47 20.89 -21.73
N LEU A 171 16.79 20.87 -21.57
CA LEU A 171 17.59 19.65 -21.54
C LEU A 171 18.01 19.25 -20.13
N GLY A 172 18.43 20.21 -19.29
CA GLY A 172 18.95 19.92 -17.95
C GLY A 172 17.88 19.40 -16.99
N ALA A 173 16.67 19.93 -17.04
CA ALA A 173 15.59 19.47 -16.17
C ALA A 173 15.18 18.00 -16.45
N PRO A 174 14.94 17.56 -17.70
CA PRO A 174 14.69 16.14 -17.99
C PRO A 174 15.86 15.23 -17.63
N ILE A 175 17.11 15.68 -17.83
CA ILE A 175 18.31 14.91 -17.47
C ILE A 175 18.38 14.73 -15.95
N ALA A 176 18.15 15.79 -15.17
CA ALA A 176 18.14 15.72 -13.72
C ALA A 176 17.06 14.73 -13.22
N GLU A 177 15.88 14.79 -13.78
CA GLU A 177 14.81 13.84 -13.48
C GLU A 177 15.20 12.39 -13.82
N MET A 178 15.79 12.17 -14.99
CA MET A 178 16.28 10.84 -15.40
C MET A 178 17.37 10.32 -14.48
N LEU A 179 18.29 11.16 -14.03
CA LEU A 179 19.36 10.78 -13.08
C LEU A 179 18.77 10.37 -11.73
N VAL A 180 17.82 11.14 -11.20
CA VAL A 180 17.13 10.80 -9.96
C VAL A 180 16.33 9.52 -10.10
N ARG A 181 15.54 9.38 -11.17
CA ARG A 181 14.81 8.14 -11.47
C ARG A 181 15.72 6.96 -11.73
N GLY A 182 16.93 7.19 -12.22
CA GLY A 182 17.99 6.21 -12.36
C GLY A 182 18.72 5.88 -11.06
N GLY A 183 18.40 6.60 -9.96
CA GLY A 183 18.93 6.35 -8.63
C GLY A 183 20.34 6.85 -8.40
N VAL A 184 20.78 7.83 -9.15
CA VAL A 184 21.99 8.57 -8.84
C VAL A 184 21.69 9.41 -7.60
N ASN A 185 22.36 9.09 -6.50
CA ASN A 185 22.24 9.80 -5.23
C ASN A 185 23.04 11.11 -5.32
N HIS A 186 22.33 12.22 -5.33
CA HIS A 186 22.74 13.64 -5.27
C HIS A 186 22.81 14.39 -6.58
#